data_374460edf281dc7fff8af5f0179ede68
#
_entry.id   374460edf281dc7fff8af5f0179ede68
#
_cell.length_a   1.000
_cell.length_b   1.000
_cell.length_c   1.000
_cell.angle_alpha   90.00
_cell.angle_beta   90.00
_cell.angle_gamma   90.00
#
_symmetry.space_group_name_H-M   'P 1'
#
loop_
_entity.id
_entity.type
_entity.pdbx_description
1 polymer ?
#
loop_
_entity_poly.entity_id
_entity_poly.type
_entity_poly.pdbx_seq_one_letter_code
_entity_poly.pdbx_strand_id
1 'polypeptide(L)'
;PGVCIRLWAEGAHAGLVQRNTPEVLQADLAPLALDLALWGVDRPERLRWIDLPPAAAFDQAQQLLADLGALDDRKMITPLGRQMAELPMHPRLARMVIAAAAEGAGGEACDLAAILSERDFMRFASGRQDSDLRLRMEILRGLRRGKLLPVVEGEVDHSACRRVLHQADALRRMPGVDLKAWDRHLDCIGRLLAWAYPERIGQRRAGSPGRYRLANGRGAFFASLEPLAASDMIVAADLDGERREARIFLAAAYDLEMVFDQHSGRISNREVVAWDARRQAVMAERQVSLGALLLKTEPLARPDPGLVAEALMQGIRAAGIACLPWTQDLRGWQQRVLFLRRTAAGGEEWPDVSDQALADSLK
;
A
#
# COMPACT_ATOMS: atom_id res chain seq x y z
N PRO A 1 53.20 4.63 -4.03
CA PRO A 1 52.93 5.67 -3.05
C PRO A 1 52.37 6.89 -3.77
N GLY A 2 51.22 7.41 -3.31
CA GLY A 2 50.58 8.60 -3.86
C GLY A 2 50.48 9.70 -2.81
N VAL A 3 50.33 10.95 -3.25
CA VAL A 3 50.10 12.10 -2.38
C VAL A 3 48.66 12.47 -2.45
N CYS A 4 48.00 12.54 -1.29
CA CYS A 4 46.59 12.99 -1.19
C CYS A 4 46.60 14.42 -0.60
N ILE A 5 46.14 15.41 -1.39
CA ILE A 5 46.02 16.80 -0.96
C ILE A 5 44.55 17.03 -0.54
N ARG A 6 44.36 17.50 0.69
CA ARG A 6 43.06 17.85 1.24
C ARG A 6 42.85 19.35 1.10
N LEU A 7 41.71 19.75 0.48
CA LEU A 7 41.41 21.16 0.19
C LEU A 7 40.47 21.79 1.23
N TRP A 8 40.56 21.36 2.50
CA TRP A 8 39.81 21.93 3.62
C TRP A 8 40.71 22.13 4.84
N ALA A 9 40.28 22.99 5.75
CA ALA A 9 41.06 23.33 6.96
C ALA A 9 41.21 22.13 7.89
N GLU A 10 42.34 22.02 8.57
CA GLU A 10 42.69 20.94 9.48
C GLU A 10 41.67 20.79 10.61
N GLY A 11 41.13 21.89 11.18
CA GLY A 11 40.09 21.87 12.19
C GLY A 11 38.76 21.30 11.68
N ALA A 12 38.42 21.49 10.40
CA ALA A 12 37.26 20.91 9.78
C ALA A 12 37.39 19.39 9.58
N HIS A 13 38.62 18.89 9.43
CA HIS A 13 38.91 17.48 9.25
C HIS A 13 38.50 16.62 10.46
N ALA A 14 38.66 17.14 11.67
CA ALA A 14 38.31 16.45 12.91
C ALA A 14 36.75 16.22 13.05
N GLY A 15 35.98 17.09 12.40
CA GLY A 15 34.50 16.97 12.36
C GLY A 15 33.97 16.09 11.23
N LEU A 16 34.78 15.60 10.31
CA LEU A 16 34.36 14.74 9.22
C LEU A 16 34.13 13.31 9.71
N VAL A 17 33.10 12.67 9.17
CA VAL A 17 32.84 11.25 9.40
C VAL A 17 34.00 10.43 8.88
N GLN A 18 34.63 9.61 9.74
CA GLN A 18 35.84 8.85 9.42
C GLN A 18 35.68 7.87 8.27
N ARG A 19 34.46 7.29 8.12
CA ARG A 19 34.11 6.33 7.06
C ARG A 19 32.67 6.55 6.63
N ASN A 20 32.43 6.51 5.34
CA ASN A 20 31.05 6.44 4.84
C ASN A 20 30.43 5.08 5.21
N THR A 21 29.16 5.08 5.57
CA THR A 21 28.42 3.83 5.73
C THR A 21 28.40 3.11 4.37
N PRO A 22 28.72 1.80 4.32
CA PRO A 22 28.63 1.04 3.09
C PRO A 22 27.24 1.16 2.45
N GLU A 23 27.20 1.35 1.15
CA GLU A 23 25.94 1.55 0.40
C GLU A 23 24.96 0.38 0.58
N VAL A 24 25.46 -0.86 0.61
CA VAL A 24 24.67 -2.07 0.80
C VAL A 24 23.85 -2.10 2.10
N LEU A 25 24.25 -1.32 3.10
CA LEU A 25 23.55 -1.21 4.40
C LEU A 25 22.40 -0.18 4.37
N GLN A 26 22.32 0.67 3.34
CA GLN A 26 21.36 1.78 3.26
C GLN A 26 20.53 1.77 1.97
N ALA A 27 21.02 1.13 0.90
CA ALA A 27 20.35 1.09 -0.40
C ALA A 27 19.11 0.20 -0.40
N ASP A 28 18.21 0.45 -1.35
CA ASP A 28 17.15 -0.49 -1.69
C ASP A 28 17.77 -1.77 -2.27
N LEU A 29 17.52 -2.89 -1.62
CA LEU A 29 18.12 -4.17 -2.00
C LEU A 29 17.31 -4.95 -3.06
N ALA A 30 16.20 -4.41 -3.56
CA ALA A 30 15.37 -5.10 -4.56
C ALA A 30 16.13 -5.39 -5.87
N PRO A 31 16.95 -4.49 -6.43
CA PRO A 31 17.80 -4.80 -7.58
C PRO A 31 18.77 -5.94 -7.28
N LEU A 32 19.49 -5.84 -6.16
CA LEU A 32 20.45 -6.88 -5.74
C LEU A 32 19.76 -8.24 -5.55
N ALA A 33 18.60 -8.26 -4.91
CA ALA A 33 17.84 -9.51 -4.68
C ALA A 33 17.38 -10.15 -6.00
N LEU A 34 17.03 -9.32 -7.00
CA LEU A 34 16.67 -9.81 -8.33
C LEU A 34 17.88 -10.42 -9.06
N ASP A 35 19.03 -9.77 -9.00
CA ASP A 35 20.28 -10.27 -9.61
C ASP A 35 20.74 -11.57 -8.95
N LEU A 36 20.68 -11.67 -7.62
CA LEU A 36 21.00 -12.90 -6.90
C LEU A 36 20.05 -14.05 -7.27
N ALA A 37 18.75 -13.76 -7.38
CA ALA A 37 17.77 -14.75 -7.80
C ALA A 37 18.01 -15.19 -9.25
N LEU A 38 18.44 -14.30 -10.15
CA LEU A 38 18.83 -14.63 -11.52
C LEU A 38 20.03 -15.59 -11.55
N TRP A 39 20.97 -15.45 -10.63
CA TRP A 39 22.12 -16.36 -10.45
C TRP A 39 21.76 -17.66 -9.71
N GLY A 40 20.53 -17.81 -9.23
CA GLY A 40 20.10 -18.97 -8.46
C GLY A 40 20.54 -18.93 -6.98
N VAL A 41 20.84 -17.73 -6.47
CA VAL A 41 21.23 -17.49 -5.08
C VAL A 41 20.03 -16.90 -4.33
N ASP A 42 19.50 -17.65 -3.37
CA ASP A 42 18.34 -17.28 -2.58
C ASP A 42 18.68 -16.48 -1.32
N ARG A 43 19.95 -16.54 -0.86
CA ARG A 43 20.44 -15.88 0.35
C ARG A 43 21.81 -15.26 0.15
N PRO A 44 22.02 -14.00 0.57
CA PRO A 44 23.32 -13.32 0.44
C PRO A 44 24.47 -14.08 1.12
N GLU A 45 24.21 -14.75 2.25
CA GLU A 45 25.21 -15.46 3.05
C GLU A 45 25.94 -16.58 2.29
N ARG A 46 25.37 -17.02 1.15
CA ARG A 46 26.03 -18.02 0.26
C ARG A 46 27.19 -17.45 -0.54
N LEU A 47 27.32 -16.12 -0.57
CA LEU A 47 28.40 -15.41 -1.26
C LEU A 47 29.33 -14.75 -0.25
N ARG A 48 30.54 -14.37 -0.72
CA ARG A 48 31.50 -13.62 0.09
C ARG A 48 31.28 -12.13 -0.12
N TRP A 49 30.99 -11.41 0.96
CA TRP A 49 30.77 -9.97 1.00
C TRP A 49 31.87 -9.30 1.82
N ILE A 50 32.18 -8.04 1.50
CA ILE A 50 32.96 -7.18 2.39
C ILE A 50 32.07 -6.75 3.57
N ASP A 51 30.85 -6.31 3.25
CA ASP A 51 29.80 -5.99 4.20
C ASP A 51 28.53 -6.75 3.79
N LEU A 52 28.02 -7.62 4.65
CA LEU A 52 26.86 -8.45 4.36
C LEU A 52 25.59 -7.57 4.31
N PRO A 53 24.73 -7.72 3.28
CA PRO A 53 23.42 -7.07 3.24
C PRO A 53 22.59 -7.39 4.48
N PRO A 54 21.89 -6.40 5.09
CA PRO A 54 21.05 -6.63 6.26
C PRO A 54 19.92 -7.64 5.94
N ALA A 55 19.79 -8.70 6.71
CA ALA A 55 18.84 -9.78 6.46
C ALA A 55 17.40 -9.28 6.35
N ALA A 56 16.95 -8.39 7.28
CA ALA A 56 15.60 -7.84 7.25
C ALA A 56 15.31 -7.01 5.99
N ALA A 57 16.29 -6.21 5.52
CA ALA A 57 16.14 -5.42 4.30
C ALA A 57 16.12 -6.33 3.05
N PHE A 58 16.91 -7.41 3.07
CA PHE A 58 16.92 -8.39 1.98
C PHE A 58 15.60 -9.19 1.94
N ASP A 59 15.05 -9.60 3.08
CA ASP A 59 13.75 -10.27 3.15
C ASP A 59 12.62 -9.35 2.64
N GLN A 60 12.66 -8.06 2.97
CA GLN A 60 11.71 -7.07 2.43
C GLN A 60 11.85 -6.93 0.91
N ALA A 61 13.08 -6.93 0.39
CA ALA A 61 13.34 -6.89 -1.05
C ALA A 61 12.78 -8.14 -1.76
N GLN A 62 12.98 -9.33 -1.20
CA GLN A 62 12.41 -10.57 -1.74
C GLN A 62 10.87 -10.55 -1.71
N GLN A 63 10.26 -10.05 -0.62
CA GLN A 63 8.81 -9.91 -0.54
C GLN A 63 8.28 -8.95 -1.61
N LEU A 64 8.96 -7.81 -1.79
CA LEU A 64 8.62 -6.89 -2.88
C LEU A 64 8.69 -7.57 -4.25
N LEU A 65 9.76 -8.32 -4.53
CA LEU A 65 9.91 -9.03 -5.80
C LEU A 65 8.82 -10.10 -6.01
N ALA A 66 8.39 -10.78 -4.94
CA ALA A 66 7.25 -11.69 -4.99
C ALA A 66 5.94 -10.94 -5.27
N ASP A 67 5.71 -9.80 -4.61
CA ASP A 67 4.55 -8.93 -4.86
C ASP A 67 4.51 -8.39 -6.29
N LEU A 68 5.65 -8.15 -6.90
CA LEU A 68 5.78 -7.76 -8.31
C LEU A 68 5.67 -8.94 -9.28
N GLY A 69 5.64 -10.18 -8.79
CA GLY A 69 5.61 -11.40 -9.59
C GLY A 69 6.95 -11.79 -10.18
N ALA A 70 8.06 -11.18 -9.73
CA ALA A 70 9.42 -11.51 -10.17
C ALA A 70 9.94 -12.79 -9.52
N LEU A 71 9.49 -13.11 -8.32
CA LEU A 71 9.77 -14.36 -7.60
C LEU A 71 8.47 -15.13 -7.36
N ASP A 72 8.56 -16.45 -7.33
CA ASP A 72 7.48 -17.35 -6.91
C ASP A 72 7.48 -17.57 -5.39
N ASP A 73 6.52 -18.37 -4.88
CA ASP A 73 6.38 -18.71 -3.45
C ASP A 73 7.61 -19.43 -2.87
N ARG A 74 8.45 -20.02 -3.73
CA ARG A 74 9.70 -20.67 -3.36
C ARG A 74 10.91 -19.74 -3.48
N LYS A 75 10.67 -18.44 -3.71
CA LYS A 75 11.68 -17.40 -3.94
C LYS A 75 12.55 -17.65 -5.19
N MET A 76 12.06 -18.45 -6.14
CA MET A 76 12.72 -18.68 -7.41
C MET A 76 12.30 -17.64 -8.44
N ILE A 77 13.24 -17.26 -9.30
CA ILE A 77 12.97 -16.26 -10.34
C ILE A 77 11.98 -16.78 -11.39
N THR A 78 10.93 -16.01 -11.64
CA THR A 78 9.90 -16.30 -12.64
C THR A 78 10.35 -15.89 -14.05
N PRO A 79 9.65 -16.32 -15.12
CA PRO A 79 9.88 -15.76 -16.46
C PRO A 79 9.76 -14.23 -16.52
N LEU A 80 8.80 -13.65 -15.80
CA LEU A 80 8.65 -12.20 -15.68
C LEU A 80 9.86 -11.58 -14.96
N GLY A 81 10.34 -12.19 -13.87
CA GLY A 81 11.53 -11.73 -13.15
C GLY A 81 12.78 -11.69 -14.04
N ARG A 82 12.95 -12.68 -14.94
CA ARG A 82 14.04 -12.66 -15.93
C ARG A 82 13.93 -11.48 -16.88
N GLN A 83 12.73 -11.22 -17.42
CA GLN A 83 12.48 -10.04 -18.27
C GLN A 83 12.76 -8.73 -17.52
N MET A 84 12.37 -8.65 -16.23
CA MET A 84 12.66 -7.48 -15.40
C MET A 84 14.17 -7.27 -15.19
N ALA A 85 14.93 -8.34 -15.02
CA ALA A 85 16.39 -8.28 -14.84
C ALA A 85 17.14 -7.84 -16.12
N GLU A 86 16.55 -7.97 -17.31
CA GLU A 86 17.12 -7.47 -18.56
C GLU A 86 17.03 -5.95 -18.72
N LEU A 87 16.19 -5.29 -17.92
CA LEU A 87 15.99 -3.84 -17.98
C LEU A 87 16.89 -3.12 -16.97
N PRO A 88 17.73 -2.15 -17.39
CA PRO A 88 18.65 -1.44 -16.49
C PRO A 88 17.91 -0.38 -15.66
N MET A 89 16.95 -0.81 -14.87
CA MET A 89 16.14 0.04 -14.01
C MET A 89 15.70 -0.72 -12.76
N HIS A 90 15.18 0.03 -11.78
CA HIS A 90 14.64 -0.57 -10.58
C HIS A 90 13.52 -1.58 -10.89
N PRO A 91 13.43 -2.76 -10.22
CA PRO A 91 12.45 -3.81 -10.51
C PRO A 91 11.00 -3.32 -10.56
N ARG A 92 10.62 -2.36 -9.73
CA ARG A 92 9.28 -1.73 -9.77
C ARG A 92 8.98 -1.10 -11.12
N LEU A 93 9.93 -0.34 -11.64
CA LEU A 93 9.78 0.35 -12.91
C LEU A 93 9.84 -0.63 -14.09
N ALA A 94 10.70 -1.64 -14.01
CA ALA A 94 10.77 -2.73 -14.99
C ALA A 94 9.41 -3.46 -15.09
N ARG A 95 8.79 -3.79 -13.94
CA ARG A 95 7.45 -4.40 -13.89
C ARG A 95 6.40 -3.52 -14.59
N MET A 96 6.41 -2.21 -14.31
CA MET A 96 5.50 -1.24 -14.93
C MET A 96 5.69 -1.19 -16.45
N VAL A 97 6.93 -1.06 -16.91
CA VAL A 97 7.24 -0.94 -18.36
C VAL A 97 6.83 -2.20 -19.11
N ILE A 98 7.12 -3.39 -18.57
CA ILE A 98 6.74 -4.68 -19.18
C ILE A 98 5.22 -4.81 -19.28
N ALA A 99 4.49 -4.51 -18.18
CA ALA A 99 3.04 -4.59 -18.20
C ALA A 99 2.42 -3.57 -19.17
N ALA A 100 2.91 -2.34 -19.15
CA ALA A 100 2.45 -1.28 -20.03
C ALA A 100 2.73 -1.60 -21.51
N ALA A 101 3.87 -2.20 -21.82
CA ALA A 101 4.21 -2.61 -23.19
C ALA A 101 3.21 -3.64 -23.73
N ALA A 102 2.79 -4.61 -22.91
CA ALA A 102 1.76 -5.59 -23.27
C ALA A 102 0.38 -4.94 -23.53
N GLU A 103 0.09 -3.80 -22.89
CA GLU A 103 -1.13 -3.02 -23.06
C GLU A 103 -1.01 -1.94 -24.15
N GLY A 104 0.15 -1.83 -24.83
CA GLY A 104 0.42 -0.80 -25.84
C GLY A 104 0.74 0.59 -25.26
N ALA A 105 1.11 0.67 -23.98
CA ALA A 105 1.41 1.89 -23.23
C ALA A 105 2.90 2.03 -22.86
N GLY A 106 3.77 1.27 -23.53
CA GLY A 106 5.20 1.19 -23.22
C GLY A 106 5.89 2.56 -23.29
N GLY A 107 5.49 3.43 -24.23
CA GLY A 107 6.06 4.76 -24.37
C GLY A 107 5.81 5.67 -23.15
N GLU A 108 4.58 5.68 -22.66
CA GLU A 108 4.19 6.44 -21.47
C GLU A 108 4.87 5.89 -20.20
N ALA A 109 4.96 4.56 -20.09
CA ALA A 109 5.64 3.93 -18.98
C ALA A 109 7.15 4.25 -18.97
N CYS A 110 7.81 4.37 -20.13
CA CYS A 110 9.19 4.83 -20.21
C CYS A 110 9.35 6.30 -19.76
N ASP A 111 8.44 7.18 -20.16
CA ASP A 111 8.44 8.57 -19.70
C ASP A 111 8.24 8.64 -18.18
N LEU A 112 7.28 7.88 -17.64
CA LEU A 112 7.00 7.82 -16.23
C LEU A 112 8.17 7.20 -15.43
N ALA A 113 8.78 6.13 -15.95
CA ALA A 113 9.96 5.52 -15.35
C ALA A 113 11.15 6.49 -15.29
N ALA A 114 11.36 7.28 -16.35
CA ALA A 114 12.40 8.29 -16.35
C ALA A 114 12.14 9.43 -15.34
N ILE A 115 10.87 9.87 -15.21
CA ILE A 115 10.49 10.86 -14.17
C ILE A 115 10.80 10.32 -12.78
N LEU A 116 10.43 9.07 -12.50
CA LEU A 116 10.58 8.45 -11.17
C LEU A 116 12.02 8.03 -10.84
N SER A 117 12.90 7.95 -11.84
CA SER A 117 14.32 7.64 -11.66
C SER A 117 15.19 8.87 -11.41
N GLU A 118 14.68 10.05 -11.72
CA GLU A 118 15.39 11.31 -11.61
C GLU A 118 14.81 12.17 -10.49
N ARG A 119 15.55 13.19 -10.07
CA ARG A 119 15.02 14.20 -9.15
C ARG A 119 13.91 14.98 -9.83
N ASP A 120 12.82 15.25 -9.10
CA ASP A 120 11.71 16.05 -9.62
C ASP A 120 12.21 17.39 -10.21
N PHE A 121 11.82 17.67 -11.44
CA PHE A 121 12.16 18.87 -12.17
C PHE A 121 11.26 20.06 -11.84
N MET A 122 10.19 19.84 -11.04
CA MET A 122 9.34 20.92 -10.55
C MET A 122 9.79 21.41 -9.19
N ARG A 123 9.81 22.72 -9.01
CA ARG A 123 10.10 23.38 -7.75
C ARG A 123 8.93 24.27 -7.38
N PHE A 124 8.47 24.14 -6.16
CA PHE A 124 7.37 24.93 -5.64
C PHE A 124 7.86 25.89 -4.56
N ALA A 125 7.22 27.07 -4.45
CA ALA A 125 7.47 27.97 -3.34
C ALA A 125 7.07 27.31 -2.01
N SER A 126 7.64 27.76 -0.90
CA SER A 126 7.39 27.22 0.42
C SER A 126 5.89 27.20 0.72
N GLY A 127 5.39 26.05 1.16
CA GLY A 127 3.97 25.83 1.53
C GLY A 127 3.05 25.42 0.36
N ARG A 128 3.54 25.41 -0.88
CA ARG A 128 2.80 24.90 -2.04
C ARG A 128 3.46 23.64 -2.54
N GLN A 129 2.67 22.70 -3.04
CA GLN A 129 3.13 21.47 -3.67
C GLN A 129 2.03 21.01 -4.61
N ASP A 130 2.42 20.46 -5.74
CA ASP A 130 1.57 19.68 -6.63
C ASP A 130 2.23 18.30 -6.77
N SER A 131 1.58 17.28 -6.24
CA SER A 131 2.10 15.90 -6.22
C SER A 131 1.63 15.09 -7.41
N ASP A 132 0.82 15.66 -8.32
CA ASP A 132 0.25 14.93 -9.44
C ASP A 132 1.29 14.66 -10.54
N LEU A 133 1.57 13.38 -10.77
CA LEU A 133 2.45 12.93 -11.85
C LEU A 133 1.90 13.25 -13.24
N ARG A 134 0.59 13.46 -13.36
CA ARG A 134 -0.05 13.89 -14.62
C ARG A 134 0.55 15.20 -15.11
N LEU A 135 0.75 16.17 -14.23
CA LEU A 135 1.36 17.45 -14.57
C LEU A 135 2.78 17.27 -15.14
N ARG A 136 3.60 16.40 -14.50
CA ARG A 136 4.95 16.09 -14.98
C ARG A 136 4.94 15.48 -16.38
N MET A 137 4.02 14.56 -16.61
CA MET A 137 3.83 13.92 -17.91
C MET A 137 3.37 14.92 -18.99
N GLU A 138 2.48 15.85 -18.66
CA GLU A 138 2.04 16.92 -19.56
C GLU A 138 3.18 17.83 -19.97
N ILE A 139 4.04 18.23 -19.01
CA ILE A 139 5.22 19.05 -19.26
C ILE A 139 6.18 18.31 -20.21
N LEU A 140 6.51 17.04 -19.96
CA LEU A 140 7.39 16.28 -20.83
C LEU A 140 6.83 16.11 -22.26
N ARG A 141 5.52 15.84 -22.37
CA ARG A 141 4.85 15.75 -23.68
C ARG A 141 4.86 17.09 -24.43
N GLY A 142 4.65 18.19 -23.71
CA GLY A 142 4.73 19.54 -24.25
C GLY A 142 6.12 19.82 -24.83
N LEU A 143 7.17 19.57 -24.04
CA LEU A 143 8.56 19.75 -24.46
C LEU A 143 8.94 18.88 -25.66
N ARG A 144 8.55 17.61 -25.68
CA ARG A 144 8.80 16.69 -26.80
C ARG A 144 8.15 17.16 -28.09
N ARG A 145 6.98 17.81 -28.04
CA ARG A 145 6.23 18.32 -29.18
C ARG A 145 6.60 19.77 -29.55
N GLY A 146 7.55 20.39 -28.80
CA GLY A 146 7.90 21.81 -29.02
C GLY A 146 6.76 22.78 -28.74
N LYS A 147 5.79 22.37 -27.89
CA LYS A 147 4.65 23.20 -27.49
C LYS A 147 4.96 24.03 -26.26
N LEU A 148 4.24 25.15 -26.12
CA LEU A 148 4.26 25.93 -24.87
C LEU A 148 3.87 25.01 -23.69
N LEU A 149 4.63 25.13 -22.60
CA LEU A 149 4.33 24.42 -21.36
C LEU A 149 3.01 24.91 -20.77
N PRO A 150 2.25 24.04 -20.08
CA PRO A 150 1.09 24.49 -19.34
C PRO A 150 1.50 25.55 -18.33
N VAL A 151 0.60 26.49 -18.05
CA VAL A 151 0.81 27.45 -16.96
C VAL A 151 0.71 26.69 -15.64
N VAL A 152 1.84 26.61 -14.93
CA VAL A 152 1.94 25.88 -13.67
C VAL A 152 2.29 26.83 -12.53
N GLU A 153 1.74 26.56 -11.37
CA GLU A 153 2.18 27.23 -10.14
C GLU A 153 3.49 26.58 -9.67
N GLY A 154 4.62 27.04 -10.19
CA GLY A 154 5.94 26.53 -9.85
C GLY A 154 6.97 26.83 -10.93
N GLU A 155 8.23 26.60 -10.61
CA GLU A 155 9.36 26.74 -11.52
C GLU A 155 9.70 25.37 -12.12
N VAL A 156 9.87 25.31 -13.43
CA VAL A 156 10.26 24.11 -14.16
C VAL A 156 11.76 24.17 -14.50
N ASP A 157 12.53 23.22 -13.99
CA ASP A 157 13.95 23.07 -14.35
C ASP A 157 14.06 22.40 -15.74
N HIS A 158 14.20 23.23 -16.75
CA HIS A 158 14.34 22.77 -18.15
C HIS A 158 15.56 21.89 -18.40
N SER A 159 16.63 22.04 -17.61
CA SER A 159 17.82 21.20 -17.73
C SER A 159 17.55 19.79 -17.21
N ALA A 160 16.83 19.67 -16.09
CA ALA A 160 16.37 18.41 -15.55
C ALA A 160 15.37 17.73 -16.51
N CYS A 161 14.40 18.47 -17.05
CA CYS A 161 13.48 17.94 -18.06
C CYS A 161 14.20 17.33 -19.27
N ARG A 162 15.25 17.97 -19.76
CA ARG A 162 16.05 17.42 -20.89
C ARG A 162 16.75 16.12 -20.52
N ARG A 163 17.28 15.99 -19.29
CA ARG A 163 17.86 14.73 -18.81
C ARG A 163 16.83 13.62 -18.76
N VAL A 164 15.65 13.91 -18.19
CA VAL A 164 14.52 12.97 -18.13
C VAL A 164 14.10 12.53 -19.52
N LEU A 165 13.96 13.46 -20.48
CA LEU A 165 13.63 13.13 -21.86
C LEU A 165 14.69 12.24 -22.52
N HIS A 166 15.98 12.55 -22.33
CA HIS A 166 17.06 11.73 -22.87
C HIS A 166 17.02 10.30 -22.30
N GLN A 167 16.80 10.16 -21.00
CA GLN A 167 16.65 8.87 -20.35
C GLN A 167 15.41 8.12 -20.85
N ALA A 168 14.26 8.80 -20.95
CA ALA A 168 13.03 8.20 -21.49
C ALA A 168 13.23 7.69 -22.92
N ASP A 169 13.93 8.45 -23.77
CA ASP A 169 14.23 8.05 -25.13
C ASP A 169 15.22 6.88 -25.21
N ALA A 170 16.14 6.77 -24.25
CA ALA A 170 17.01 5.60 -24.11
C ALA A 170 16.21 4.34 -23.73
N LEU A 171 15.30 4.46 -22.75
CA LEU A 171 14.41 3.37 -22.34
C LEU A 171 13.49 2.89 -23.47
N ARG A 172 12.96 3.82 -24.27
CA ARG A 172 12.10 3.52 -25.42
C ARG A 172 12.80 2.73 -26.54
N ARG A 173 14.13 2.79 -26.62
CA ARG A 173 14.92 2.04 -27.63
C ARG A 173 15.26 0.62 -27.19
N MET A 174 14.88 0.23 -25.96
CA MET A 174 15.19 -1.10 -25.47
C MET A 174 14.37 -2.19 -26.17
N PRO A 175 14.95 -3.36 -26.41
CA PRO A 175 14.22 -4.51 -26.92
C PRO A 175 13.05 -4.87 -25.98
N GLY A 176 11.91 -5.24 -26.56
CA GLY A 176 10.73 -5.65 -25.76
C GLY A 176 9.81 -4.51 -25.29
N VAL A 177 10.19 -3.24 -25.53
CA VAL A 177 9.29 -2.10 -25.32
C VAL A 177 8.52 -1.85 -26.61
N ASP A 178 7.26 -2.30 -26.68
CA ASP A 178 6.38 -1.99 -27.83
C ASP A 178 5.94 -0.52 -27.76
N LEU A 179 6.38 0.25 -28.73
CA LEU A 179 6.13 1.70 -28.83
C LEU A 179 4.86 2.01 -29.65
N LYS A 180 3.91 1.10 -29.76
CA LYS A 180 2.64 1.43 -30.40
C LYS A 180 2.10 2.73 -29.82
N ALA A 181 1.92 3.70 -30.68
CA ALA A 181 1.48 5.04 -30.30
C ALA A 181 0.19 4.95 -29.48
N TRP A 182 0.32 5.20 -28.19
CA TRP A 182 -0.80 5.31 -27.29
C TRP A 182 -1.14 6.80 -27.15
N ASP A 183 -2.14 7.22 -27.87
CA ASP A 183 -2.67 8.58 -27.78
C ASP A 183 -3.85 8.64 -26.80
N ARG A 184 -3.81 7.77 -25.77
CA ARG A 184 -4.84 7.75 -24.75
C ARG A 184 -4.55 8.80 -23.66
N HIS A 185 -5.61 9.23 -23.01
CA HIS A 185 -5.60 10.27 -21.99
C HIS A 185 -4.63 9.93 -20.84
N LEU A 186 -4.08 10.96 -20.20
CA LEU A 186 -3.18 10.86 -19.04
C LEU A 186 -3.86 10.23 -17.79
N ASP A 187 -5.13 9.89 -17.88
CA ASP A 187 -5.91 9.25 -16.82
C ASP A 187 -5.42 7.83 -16.47
N CYS A 188 -4.56 7.25 -17.32
CA CYS A 188 -3.98 5.93 -17.10
C CYS A 188 -2.72 5.92 -16.21
N ILE A 189 -2.18 7.07 -15.79
CA ILE A 189 -0.93 7.12 -15.03
C ILE A 189 -1.06 6.32 -13.73
N GLY A 190 -2.20 6.43 -13.02
CA GLY A 190 -2.49 5.61 -11.85
C GLY A 190 -2.46 4.11 -12.15
N ARG A 191 -2.99 3.69 -13.32
CA ARG A 191 -2.93 2.31 -13.78
C ARG A 191 -1.50 1.83 -13.99
N LEU A 192 -0.65 2.64 -14.61
CA LEU A 192 0.77 2.32 -14.78
C LEU A 192 1.49 2.20 -13.44
N LEU A 193 1.29 3.17 -12.56
CA LEU A 193 1.88 3.16 -11.21
C LEU A 193 1.45 1.96 -10.38
N ALA A 194 0.22 1.49 -10.53
CA ALA A 194 -0.29 0.35 -9.77
C ALA A 194 0.49 -0.94 -10.07
N TRP A 195 1.11 -1.08 -11.25
CA TRP A 195 2.03 -2.17 -11.55
C TRP A 195 3.36 -2.06 -10.79
N ALA A 196 3.85 -0.83 -10.55
CA ALA A 196 5.11 -0.58 -9.84
C ALA A 196 4.94 -0.58 -8.31
N TYR A 197 3.81 -0.09 -7.85
CA TYR A 197 3.54 0.20 -6.43
C TYR A 197 2.21 -0.37 -5.94
N PRO A 198 1.93 -1.67 -6.13
CA PRO A 198 0.63 -2.26 -5.79
C PRO A 198 0.30 -2.15 -4.30
N GLU A 199 1.31 -2.18 -3.41
CA GLU A 199 1.15 -2.01 -1.97
C GLU A 199 0.91 -0.56 -1.53
N ARG A 200 1.10 0.41 -2.45
CA ARG A 200 0.90 1.85 -2.23
C ARG A 200 -0.36 2.39 -2.90
N ILE A 201 -1.23 1.51 -3.39
CA ILE A 201 -2.60 1.88 -3.74
C ILE A 201 -3.26 2.37 -2.46
N GLY A 202 -3.84 3.58 -2.51
CA GLY A 202 -4.40 4.27 -1.36
C GLY A 202 -5.88 4.57 -1.55
N GLN A 203 -6.68 4.33 -0.51
CA GLN A 203 -8.07 4.70 -0.42
C GLN A 203 -8.24 5.86 0.55
N ARG A 204 -8.98 6.90 0.15
CA ARG A 204 -9.23 8.08 0.98
C ARG A 204 -10.00 7.70 2.24
N ARG A 205 -9.59 8.22 3.38
CA ARG A 205 -10.28 8.01 4.65
C ARG A 205 -11.55 8.88 4.71
N ALA A 206 -12.66 8.27 5.09
CA ALA A 206 -13.92 8.99 5.27
C ALA A 206 -13.76 10.17 6.24
N GLY A 207 -14.29 11.34 5.86
CA GLY A 207 -14.23 12.56 6.67
C GLY A 207 -12.84 13.20 6.82
N SER A 208 -11.82 12.74 6.08
CA SER A 208 -10.45 13.22 6.21
C SER A 208 -9.86 13.51 4.83
N PRO A 209 -10.13 14.70 4.24
CA PRO A 209 -9.57 15.08 2.94
C PRO A 209 -8.03 14.99 2.94
N GLY A 210 -7.46 14.49 1.87
CA GLY A 210 -6.01 14.36 1.70
C GLY A 210 -5.35 13.29 2.55
N ARG A 211 -6.10 12.47 3.31
CA ARG A 211 -5.57 11.34 4.09
C ARG A 211 -6.04 10.02 3.51
N TYR A 212 -5.09 9.09 3.38
CA TYR A 212 -5.30 7.81 2.73
C TYR A 212 -4.87 6.66 3.63
N ARG A 213 -5.49 5.51 3.44
CA ARG A 213 -5.00 4.22 3.89
C ARG A 213 -4.43 3.49 2.68
N LEU A 214 -3.21 3.00 2.79
CA LEU A 214 -2.55 2.24 1.73
C LEU A 214 -2.88 0.75 1.83
N ALA A 215 -2.73 0.02 0.73
CA ALA A 215 -2.97 -1.42 0.66
C ALA A 215 -2.09 -2.24 1.62
N ASN A 216 -0.89 -1.74 1.96
CA ASN A 216 -0.03 -2.32 3.01
C ASN A 216 -0.46 -1.96 4.45
N GLY A 217 -1.56 -1.24 4.63
CA GLY A 217 -2.09 -0.85 5.94
C GLY A 217 -1.53 0.44 6.53
N ARG A 218 -0.47 1.04 5.93
CA ARG A 218 0.08 2.32 6.39
C ARG A 218 -0.86 3.47 6.06
N GLY A 219 -0.75 4.56 6.82
CA GLY A 219 -1.37 5.83 6.50
C GLY A 219 -0.49 6.65 5.55
N ALA A 220 -1.12 7.48 4.71
CA ALA A 220 -0.42 8.46 3.89
C ALA A 220 -1.24 9.76 3.81
N PHE A 221 -0.57 10.90 3.60
CA PHE A 221 -1.23 12.19 3.54
C PHE A 221 -0.54 13.18 2.60
N PHE A 222 -1.32 14.07 2.00
CA PHE A 222 -0.81 15.24 1.30
C PHE A 222 -0.55 16.37 2.29
N ALA A 223 0.59 17.04 2.16
CA ALA A 223 0.98 18.14 3.07
C ALA A 223 0.13 19.40 2.87
N SER A 224 -0.44 19.58 1.68
CA SER A 224 -1.34 20.68 1.31
C SER A 224 -2.60 20.12 0.67
N LEU A 225 -3.68 20.91 0.69
CA LEU A 225 -4.88 20.58 -0.08
C LEU A 225 -4.60 20.93 -1.55
N GLU A 226 -4.47 19.92 -2.36
CA GLU A 226 -4.28 19.99 -3.81
C GLU A 226 -5.41 19.23 -4.52
N PRO A 227 -5.64 19.42 -5.83
CA PRO A 227 -6.75 18.76 -6.54
C PRO A 227 -6.73 17.24 -6.38
N LEU A 228 -5.54 16.62 -6.42
CA LEU A 228 -5.36 15.18 -6.26
C LEU A 228 -5.83 14.67 -4.88
N ALA A 229 -5.78 15.50 -3.84
CA ALA A 229 -6.24 15.16 -2.50
C ALA A 229 -7.77 14.90 -2.41
N ALA A 230 -8.54 15.28 -3.44
CA ALA A 230 -9.97 15.01 -3.54
C ALA A 230 -10.28 13.63 -4.15
N SER A 231 -9.31 12.95 -4.76
CA SER A 231 -9.49 11.63 -5.37
C SER A 231 -9.83 10.58 -4.33
N ASP A 232 -10.79 9.70 -4.63
CA ASP A 232 -11.17 8.60 -3.73
C ASP A 232 -10.09 7.55 -3.62
N MET A 233 -9.37 7.32 -4.71
CA MET A 233 -8.22 6.43 -4.74
C MET A 233 -7.03 7.08 -5.46
N ILE A 234 -5.84 6.70 -5.03
CA ILE A 234 -4.56 7.13 -5.61
C ILE A 234 -3.57 5.98 -5.65
N VAL A 235 -2.50 6.12 -6.41
CA VAL A 235 -1.27 5.33 -6.25
C VAL A 235 -0.14 6.28 -5.90
N ALA A 236 0.49 6.07 -4.74
CA ALA A 236 1.60 6.88 -4.28
C ALA A 236 2.94 6.31 -4.77
N ALA A 237 3.66 7.08 -5.57
CA ALA A 237 4.95 6.69 -6.11
C ALA A 237 6.11 7.07 -5.19
N ASP A 238 6.05 8.27 -4.61
CA ASP A 238 7.09 8.77 -3.70
C ASP A 238 6.49 9.17 -2.35
N LEU A 239 7.07 8.62 -1.28
CA LEU A 239 6.62 8.73 0.11
C LEU A 239 7.83 8.92 1.03
N ASP A 240 7.68 9.71 2.11
CA ASP A 240 8.66 9.64 3.18
C ASP A 240 8.59 8.28 3.91
N GLY A 241 9.77 7.66 4.14
CA GLY A 241 9.84 6.26 4.61
C GLY A 241 9.61 6.03 6.09
N GLU A 242 9.72 7.05 6.95
CA GLU A 242 10.05 6.84 8.37
C GLU A 242 8.86 6.92 9.36
N ARG A 243 7.68 7.42 8.96
CA ARG A 243 6.58 7.71 9.88
C ARG A 243 5.42 6.72 9.77
N ARG A 244 4.61 6.62 10.83
CA ARG A 244 3.33 5.88 10.84
C ARG A 244 2.38 6.36 9.74
N GLU A 245 2.36 7.67 9.46
CA GLU A 245 1.69 8.30 8.34
C GLU A 245 2.76 8.93 7.45
N ALA A 246 2.91 8.42 6.23
CA ALA A 246 3.89 8.89 5.27
C ALA A 246 3.38 10.12 4.53
N ARG A 247 4.24 11.12 4.34
CA ARG A 247 3.94 12.24 3.45
C ARG A 247 4.05 11.79 2.00
N ILE A 248 3.07 12.17 1.18
CA ILE A 248 3.04 11.91 -0.26
C ILE A 248 3.77 13.05 -0.95
N PHE A 249 4.76 12.71 -1.79
CA PHE A 249 5.48 13.66 -2.65
C PHE A 249 5.04 13.56 -4.09
N LEU A 250 4.83 12.32 -4.60
CA LEU A 250 4.35 12.07 -5.96
C LEU A 250 3.29 10.95 -5.94
N ALA A 251 2.19 11.19 -6.64
CA ALA A 251 1.10 10.24 -6.78
C ALA A 251 0.33 10.47 -8.10
N ALA A 252 -0.59 9.59 -8.40
CA ALA A 252 -1.61 9.81 -9.43
C ALA A 252 -2.98 9.29 -8.97
N ALA A 253 -4.06 9.86 -9.52
CA ALA A 253 -5.41 9.36 -9.33
C ALA A 253 -5.54 7.93 -9.86
N TYR A 254 -6.36 7.13 -9.21
CA TYR A 254 -6.62 5.74 -9.57
C TYR A 254 -8.09 5.42 -9.34
N ASP A 255 -8.69 4.59 -10.16
CA ASP A 255 -10.11 4.28 -10.07
C ASP A 255 -10.35 2.89 -9.50
N LEU A 256 -11.44 2.75 -8.74
CA LEU A 256 -11.83 1.48 -8.13
C LEU A 256 -12.05 0.37 -9.18
N GLU A 257 -12.60 0.70 -10.34
CA GLU A 257 -12.81 -0.25 -11.43
C GLU A 257 -11.48 -0.83 -11.94
N MET A 258 -10.45 0.03 -12.04
CA MET A 258 -9.10 -0.40 -12.42
C MET A 258 -8.47 -1.34 -11.38
N VAL A 259 -8.81 -1.20 -10.09
CA VAL A 259 -8.35 -2.14 -9.04
C VAL A 259 -8.86 -3.54 -9.34
N PHE A 260 -10.14 -3.68 -9.67
CA PHE A 260 -10.75 -4.99 -9.96
C PHE A 260 -10.18 -5.61 -11.24
N ASP A 261 -9.91 -4.79 -12.25
CA ASP A 261 -9.33 -5.23 -13.52
C ASP A 261 -7.87 -5.72 -13.36
N GLN A 262 -7.02 -4.89 -12.73
CA GLN A 262 -5.58 -5.17 -12.64
C GLN A 262 -5.17 -6.13 -11.53
N HIS A 263 -5.91 -6.13 -10.42
CA HIS A 263 -5.52 -6.84 -9.19
C HIS A 263 -6.51 -7.92 -8.77
N SER A 264 -7.32 -8.45 -9.72
CA SER A 264 -8.32 -9.50 -9.44
C SER A 264 -7.75 -10.69 -8.65
N GLY A 265 -6.55 -11.15 -8.99
CA GLY A 265 -5.86 -12.25 -8.30
C GLY A 265 -5.37 -11.92 -6.87
N ARG A 266 -5.38 -10.65 -6.48
CA ARG A 266 -4.96 -10.17 -5.13
C ARG A 266 -6.15 -9.73 -4.27
N ILE A 267 -7.34 -9.73 -4.85
CA ILE A 267 -8.57 -9.38 -4.15
C ILE A 267 -9.00 -10.57 -3.31
N SER A 268 -9.20 -10.33 -2.02
CA SER A 268 -9.76 -11.30 -1.10
C SER A 268 -11.23 -11.03 -0.81
N ASN A 269 -12.02 -12.11 -0.76
CA ASN A 269 -13.41 -12.08 -0.35
C ASN A 269 -13.53 -12.78 1.00
N ARG A 270 -14.01 -12.06 2.00
CA ARG A 270 -14.24 -12.60 3.34
C ARG A 270 -15.66 -12.36 3.79
N GLU A 271 -16.31 -13.40 4.30
CA GLU A 271 -17.57 -13.27 5.00
C GLU A 271 -17.30 -12.93 6.47
N VAL A 272 -17.92 -11.87 6.94
CA VAL A 272 -17.81 -11.37 8.31
C VAL A 272 -19.19 -11.35 8.93
N VAL A 273 -19.36 -12.13 9.99
CA VAL A 273 -20.58 -12.14 10.81
C VAL A 273 -20.16 -11.64 12.19
N ALA A 274 -20.66 -10.49 12.60
CA ALA A 274 -20.25 -9.86 13.85
C ALA A 274 -21.41 -9.09 14.48
N TRP A 275 -21.38 -8.95 15.79
CA TRP A 275 -22.29 -8.09 16.54
C TRP A 275 -21.94 -6.63 16.39
N ASP A 276 -22.87 -5.82 15.94
CA ASP A 276 -22.75 -4.36 15.94
C ASP A 276 -23.39 -3.78 17.22
N ALA A 277 -22.55 -3.35 18.15
CA ALA A 277 -22.99 -2.80 19.42
C ALA A 277 -23.79 -1.49 19.30
N ARG A 278 -23.62 -0.73 18.22
CA ARG A 278 -24.40 0.49 17.97
C ARG A 278 -25.79 0.19 17.47
N ARG A 279 -25.92 -0.79 16.60
CA ARG A 279 -27.19 -1.24 16.02
C ARG A 279 -27.89 -2.26 16.88
N GLN A 280 -27.19 -2.84 17.87
CA GLN A 280 -27.66 -3.97 18.69
C GLN A 280 -28.20 -5.13 17.82
N ALA A 281 -27.48 -5.45 16.77
CA ALA A 281 -27.83 -6.46 15.79
C ALA A 281 -26.60 -7.19 15.25
N VAL A 282 -26.79 -8.43 14.81
CA VAL A 282 -25.75 -9.14 14.07
C VAL A 282 -25.72 -8.61 12.64
N MET A 283 -24.56 -8.15 12.21
CA MET A 283 -24.28 -7.76 10.84
C MET A 283 -23.55 -8.92 10.15
N ALA A 284 -24.08 -9.32 9.00
CA ALA A 284 -23.47 -10.35 8.17
C ALA A 284 -23.17 -9.75 6.80
N GLU A 285 -21.89 -9.66 6.46
CA GLU A 285 -21.41 -8.92 5.30
C GLU A 285 -20.34 -9.73 4.57
N ARG A 286 -20.33 -9.62 3.24
CA ARG A 286 -19.20 -10.01 2.41
C ARG A 286 -18.32 -8.79 2.19
N GLN A 287 -17.11 -8.86 2.66
CA GLN A 287 -16.08 -7.82 2.49
C GLN A 287 -15.14 -8.21 1.37
N VAL A 288 -15.01 -7.30 0.39
CA VAL A 288 -14.07 -7.40 -0.73
C VAL A 288 -12.91 -6.47 -0.43
N SER A 289 -11.70 -7.00 -0.35
CA SER A 289 -10.54 -6.20 0.05
C SER A 289 -9.30 -6.46 -0.81
N LEU A 290 -8.45 -5.41 -0.93
CA LEU A 290 -7.11 -5.47 -1.48
C LEU A 290 -6.12 -5.16 -0.36
N GLY A 291 -5.44 -6.18 0.16
CA GLY A 291 -4.62 -6.01 1.36
C GLY A 291 -5.44 -5.42 2.51
N ALA A 292 -5.02 -4.25 3.01
CA ALA A 292 -5.72 -3.56 4.10
C ALA A 292 -6.87 -2.64 3.64
N LEU A 293 -7.13 -2.51 2.33
CA LEU A 293 -8.19 -1.67 1.79
C LEU A 293 -9.49 -2.44 1.69
N LEU A 294 -10.55 -1.90 2.29
CA LEU A 294 -11.92 -2.40 2.13
C LEU A 294 -12.53 -1.73 0.89
N LEU A 295 -12.60 -2.47 -0.22
CA LEU A 295 -13.06 -1.94 -1.50
C LEU A 295 -14.59 -1.91 -1.58
N LYS A 296 -15.25 -2.96 -1.08
CA LYS A 296 -16.70 -3.11 -1.13
C LYS A 296 -17.18 -3.94 0.04
N THR A 297 -18.38 -3.60 0.55
CA THR A 297 -19.10 -4.37 1.55
C THR A 297 -20.50 -4.66 0.99
N GLU A 298 -20.92 -5.91 1.00
CA GLU A 298 -22.22 -6.36 0.56
C GLU A 298 -22.91 -7.15 1.67
N PRO A 299 -24.19 -6.91 1.97
CA PRO A 299 -24.89 -7.72 2.94
C PRO A 299 -25.01 -9.17 2.45
N LEU A 300 -24.80 -10.14 3.34
CA LEU A 300 -25.01 -11.55 3.04
C LEU A 300 -26.50 -11.88 3.10
N ALA A 301 -27.04 -12.34 1.98
CA ALA A 301 -28.44 -12.75 1.92
C ALA A 301 -28.76 -14.00 2.75
N ARG A 302 -27.79 -14.90 2.93
CA ARG A 302 -27.92 -16.17 3.68
C ARG A 302 -26.62 -16.43 4.46
N PRO A 303 -26.43 -15.75 5.61
CA PRO A 303 -25.29 -16.05 6.47
C PRO A 303 -25.43 -17.44 7.11
N ASP A 304 -24.31 -18.04 7.49
CA ASP A 304 -24.30 -19.28 8.25
C ASP A 304 -25.02 -19.07 9.59
N PRO A 305 -26.09 -19.85 9.87
CA PRO A 305 -26.86 -19.72 11.11
C PRO A 305 -26.02 -19.94 12.38
N GLY A 306 -24.99 -20.80 12.32
CA GLY A 306 -24.08 -21.03 13.43
C GLY A 306 -23.25 -19.79 13.78
N LEU A 307 -22.67 -19.13 12.74
CA LEU A 307 -21.93 -17.89 12.94
C LEU A 307 -22.83 -16.74 13.43
N VAL A 308 -24.08 -16.68 12.95
CA VAL A 308 -25.05 -15.69 13.43
C VAL A 308 -25.37 -15.91 14.91
N ALA A 309 -25.62 -17.16 15.33
CA ALA A 309 -25.88 -17.49 16.70
C ALA A 309 -24.68 -17.17 17.62
N GLU A 310 -23.48 -17.50 17.17
CA GLU A 310 -22.25 -17.20 17.90
C GLU A 310 -22.04 -15.69 18.07
N ALA A 311 -22.16 -14.92 17.00
CA ALA A 311 -22.03 -13.47 17.06
C ALA A 311 -23.12 -12.82 17.95
N LEU A 312 -24.36 -13.33 17.89
CA LEU A 312 -25.46 -12.88 18.76
C LEU A 312 -25.13 -13.14 20.24
N MET A 313 -24.65 -14.34 20.55
CA MET A 313 -24.30 -14.71 21.93
C MET A 313 -23.12 -13.89 22.46
N GLN A 314 -22.11 -13.64 21.64
CA GLN A 314 -21.01 -12.72 22.00
C GLN A 314 -21.54 -11.32 22.29
N GLY A 315 -22.46 -10.83 21.46
CA GLY A 315 -23.11 -9.54 21.65
C GLY A 315 -23.92 -9.47 22.96
N ILE A 316 -24.72 -10.48 23.25
CA ILE A 316 -25.51 -10.56 24.48
C ILE A 316 -24.59 -10.61 25.72
N ARG A 317 -23.49 -11.39 25.66
CA ARG A 317 -22.50 -11.43 26.75
C ARG A 317 -21.86 -10.07 26.99
N ALA A 318 -21.52 -9.35 25.92
CA ALA A 318 -20.90 -8.03 26.01
C ALA A 318 -21.86 -6.93 26.51
N ALA A 319 -23.12 -6.96 26.05
CA ALA A 319 -24.15 -5.98 26.42
C ALA A 319 -24.86 -6.33 27.75
N GLY A 320 -24.72 -7.58 28.21
CA GLY A 320 -25.50 -8.15 29.33
C GLY A 320 -26.88 -8.59 28.87
N ILE A 321 -27.49 -9.51 29.61
CA ILE A 321 -28.82 -10.07 29.26
C ILE A 321 -29.95 -9.05 29.33
N ALA A 322 -29.71 -7.86 29.88
CA ALA A 322 -30.68 -6.77 29.91
C ALA A 322 -31.05 -6.25 28.50
N CYS A 323 -30.23 -6.52 27.47
CA CYS A 323 -30.56 -6.21 26.06
C CYS A 323 -31.64 -7.14 25.49
N LEU A 324 -31.95 -8.27 26.12
CA LEU A 324 -33.01 -9.15 25.73
C LEU A 324 -34.39 -8.58 26.12
N PRO A 325 -35.49 -8.97 25.45
CA PRO A 325 -36.83 -8.45 25.71
C PRO A 325 -37.40 -9.02 27.01
N TRP A 326 -36.87 -8.57 28.15
CA TRP A 326 -37.38 -8.95 29.47
C TRP A 326 -38.74 -8.31 29.72
N THR A 327 -39.74 -9.15 29.97
CA THR A 327 -41.01 -8.67 30.47
C THR A 327 -41.00 -8.48 31.97
N GLN A 328 -41.94 -7.70 32.50
CA GLN A 328 -42.09 -7.49 33.92
C GLN A 328 -42.31 -8.81 34.68
N ASP A 329 -43.08 -9.73 34.06
CA ASP A 329 -43.36 -11.07 34.61
C ASP A 329 -42.09 -11.92 34.70
N LEU A 330 -41.27 -11.92 33.65
CA LEU A 330 -39.98 -12.65 33.66
C LEU A 330 -39.02 -12.11 34.72
N ARG A 331 -38.94 -10.79 34.89
CA ARG A 331 -38.15 -10.17 35.93
C ARG A 331 -38.69 -10.52 37.34
N GLY A 332 -40.04 -10.50 37.50
CA GLY A 332 -40.69 -10.94 38.74
C GLY A 332 -40.44 -12.42 39.06
N TRP A 333 -40.46 -13.29 38.02
CA TRP A 333 -40.09 -14.69 38.17
C TRP A 333 -38.60 -14.85 38.60
N GLN A 334 -37.67 -14.19 37.95
CA GLN A 334 -36.26 -14.22 38.26
C GLN A 334 -36.02 -13.81 39.73
N GLN A 335 -36.64 -12.72 40.20
CA GLN A 335 -36.50 -12.25 41.55
C GLN A 335 -37.03 -13.29 42.56
N ARG A 336 -38.17 -13.94 42.27
CA ARG A 336 -38.69 -14.99 43.14
C ARG A 336 -37.79 -16.19 43.28
N VAL A 337 -37.21 -16.65 42.15
CA VAL A 337 -36.24 -17.78 42.17
C VAL A 337 -35.01 -17.41 42.95
N LEU A 338 -34.44 -16.21 42.75
CA LEU A 338 -33.27 -15.71 43.51
C LEU A 338 -33.58 -15.55 45.01
N PHE A 339 -34.80 -15.14 45.35
CA PHE A 339 -35.24 -15.05 46.73
C PHE A 339 -35.31 -16.45 47.38
N LEU A 340 -35.95 -17.42 46.71
CA LEU A 340 -36.03 -18.80 47.18
C LEU A 340 -34.61 -19.40 47.38
N ARG A 341 -33.71 -19.18 46.45
CA ARG A 341 -32.32 -19.63 46.56
C ARG A 341 -31.61 -19.08 47.81
N ARG A 342 -31.94 -17.85 48.23
CA ARG A 342 -31.35 -17.23 49.44
C ARG A 342 -31.98 -17.71 50.74
N THR A 343 -33.26 -18.10 50.69
CA THR A 343 -34.06 -18.37 51.90
C THR A 343 -34.38 -19.85 52.09
N ALA A 344 -34.12 -20.74 51.14
CA ALA A 344 -34.38 -22.17 51.25
C ALA A 344 -33.51 -22.80 52.34
N ALA A 345 -34.13 -23.10 53.47
CA ALA A 345 -33.57 -23.86 54.55
C ALA A 345 -34.04 -25.31 54.38
N GLY A 346 -33.21 -26.19 53.84
CA GLY A 346 -33.61 -27.61 53.78
C GLY A 346 -33.13 -28.43 52.59
N GLY A 347 -32.07 -28.06 51.92
CA GLY A 347 -31.43 -28.93 50.94
C GLY A 347 -32.00 -28.89 49.51
N GLU A 348 -33.00 -28.03 49.22
CA GLU A 348 -33.42 -27.74 47.86
C GLU A 348 -32.47 -26.79 47.19
N GLU A 349 -31.73 -27.27 46.15
CA GLU A 349 -30.84 -26.44 45.33
C GLU A 349 -31.65 -25.70 44.25
N TRP A 350 -31.90 -24.43 44.48
CA TRP A 350 -32.50 -23.54 43.45
C TRP A 350 -31.43 -23.06 42.50
N PRO A 351 -31.71 -23.04 41.16
CA PRO A 351 -30.72 -22.62 40.19
C PRO A 351 -30.35 -21.15 40.35
N ASP A 352 -29.09 -20.82 39.97
CA ASP A 352 -28.67 -19.44 39.87
C ASP A 352 -29.23 -18.83 38.57
N VAL A 353 -30.20 -17.96 38.68
CA VAL A 353 -30.82 -17.22 37.60
C VAL A 353 -30.40 -15.74 37.64
N SER A 354 -29.27 -15.41 38.26
CA SER A 354 -28.72 -14.06 38.19
C SER A 354 -28.38 -13.70 36.75
N ASP A 355 -28.35 -12.41 36.45
CA ASP A 355 -28.01 -11.93 35.12
C ASP A 355 -26.66 -12.48 34.63
N GLN A 356 -25.67 -12.58 35.56
CA GLN A 356 -24.37 -13.16 35.26
C GLN A 356 -24.44 -14.66 34.93
N ALA A 357 -25.11 -15.43 35.79
CA ALA A 357 -25.24 -16.87 35.59
C ALA A 357 -26.00 -17.22 34.32
N LEU A 358 -27.03 -16.43 33.95
CA LEU A 358 -27.75 -16.58 32.73
C LEU A 358 -26.90 -16.21 31.50
N ALA A 359 -26.10 -15.13 31.58
CA ALA A 359 -25.15 -14.78 30.53
C ALA A 359 -24.08 -15.87 30.30
N ASP A 360 -23.56 -16.45 31.38
CA ASP A 360 -22.57 -17.53 31.35
C ASP A 360 -23.15 -18.86 30.83
N SER A 361 -24.47 -19.07 30.99
CA SER A 361 -25.17 -20.27 30.50
C SER A 361 -25.45 -20.25 28.99
N LEU A 362 -25.31 -19.11 28.33
CA LEU A 362 -25.45 -18.99 26.88
C LEU A 362 -24.29 -19.73 26.19
N LYS A 363 -24.58 -20.87 25.58
CA LYS A 363 -23.61 -21.72 24.87
C LYS A 363 -23.80 -21.65 23.38
#